data_900290d19a637c2a50f4de04741a943c
#
_entry.id   900290d19a637c2a50f4de04741a943c
#
_cell.length_a   1.000
_cell.length_b   1.000
_cell.length_c   1.000
_cell.angle_alpha   90.00
_cell.angle_beta   90.00
_cell.angle_gamma   90.00
#
_symmetry.space_group_name_H-M   'P 1'
#
loop_
_entity.id
_entity.type
_entity.pdbx_description
1 polymer ?
#
loop_
_entity_poly.entity_id
_entity_poly.type
_entity_poly.pdbx_seq_one_letter_code
_entity_poly.pdbx_strand_id
1 'polypeptide(L)'
;TLGDMTWDIYWATTPFSFPQYLELANSTLAGLPIFHTMGNHDNNYKTLSDWDAEKDYVEAICPTYYSFNIGSVHYVVLDDINCSGYDGTTSRKYATNLTGEQIMWLSKDLQYALKSNPVVVTSHSPFFKDDGTPNVTNASTLVSCFEGFETVHFVTGHTHECYNVDKLSGGHYFEHNAGAVCATWWLTGKDYPGLYLSRDGSTGGYTIMKINGKEMNWQYKSTSKDINHQFRSYDRN
;
A
#
# COMPACT_ATOMS: atom_id res chain seq x y z
N THR A 1 6.03 -4.68 -0.17
CA THR A 1 5.90 -3.41 0.56
C THR A 1 4.73 -2.61 0.00
N LEU A 2 4.23 -1.65 0.77
CA LEU A 2 3.10 -0.80 0.38
C LEU A 2 3.51 0.65 0.14
N GLY A 3 4.74 0.88 -0.27
CA GLY A 3 5.27 2.21 -0.59
C GLY A 3 5.89 2.95 0.59
N ASP A 4 6.32 4.19 0.32
CA ASP A 4 7.00 5.07 1.24
C ASP A 4 8.30 4.43 1.81
N MET A 5 9.10 3.87 0.91
CA MET A 5 10.38 3.25 1.26
C MET A 5 11.46 4.29 1.55
N THR A 6 11.26 5.49 1.04
CA THR A 6 12.12 6.65 1.29
C THR A 6 11.33 7.73 2.02
N TRP A 7 12.05 8.75 2.48
CA TRP A 7 11.42 9.90 3.13
C TRP A 7 11.75 11.16 2.34
N ASP A 8 10.87 11.53 1.41
CA ASP A 8 11.00 12.79 0.65
C ASP A 8 12.43 13.05 0.18
N ILE A 9 13.02 12.12 -0.56
CA ILE A 9 14.44 12.15 -0.97
C ILE A 9 14.91 13.49 -1.55
N TYR A 10 13.98 14.30 -2.06
CA TYR A 10 14.27 15.61 -2.66
C TYR A 10 14.07 16.79 -1.70
N TRP A 11 13.52 16.55 -0.51
CA TRP A 11 13.17 17.57 0.47
C TRP A 11 13.83 17.37 1.82
N ALA A 12 14.13 16.12 2.15
CA ALA A 12 14.73 15.77 3.42
C ALA A 12 16.22 16.20 3.47
N THR A 13 16.66 16.55 4.65
CA THR A 13 18.07 16.80 4.94
C THR A 13 18.84 15.51 5.20
N THR A 14 18.16 14.40 5.40
CA THR A 14 18.73 13.07 5.63
C THR A 14 18.83 12.32 4.30
N PRO A 15 20.01 11.76 3.97
CA PRO A 15 20.25 11.12 2.68
C PRO A 15 19.74 9.67 2.64
N PHE A 16 18.56 9.36 3.18
CA PHE A 16 17.98 8.03 3.06
C PHE A 16 17.20 7.95 1.74
N SER A 17 17.79 7.30 0.77
CA SER A 17 17.29 7.17 -0.60
C SER A 17 17.18 5.68 -0.99
N PHE A 18 16.83 5.39 -2.24
CA PHE A 18 16.69 4.01 -2.71
C PHE A 18 17.94 3.13 -2.52
N PRO A 19 19.19 3.59 -2.77
CA PRO A 19 20.36 2.77 -2.48
C PRO A 19 20.47 2.35 -1.01
N GLN A 20 20.24 3.26 -0.06
CA GLN A 20 20.27 2.95 1.37
C GLN A 20 19.12 2.02 1.78
N TYR A 21 17.94 2.21 1.19
CA TYR A 21 16.81 1.30 1.38
C TYR A 21 17.16 -0.12 0.91
N LEU A 22 17.69 -0.26 -0.29
CA LEU A 22 18.05 -1.57 -0.87
C LEU A 22 19.15 -2.26 -0.05
N GLU A 23 20.14 -1.53 0.42
CA GLU A 23 21.17 -2.07 1.31
C GLU A 23 20.56 -2.62 2.61
N LEU A 24 19.68 -1.83 3.23
CA LEU A 24 18.97 -2.24 4.45
C LEU A 24 18.09 -3.44 4.21
N ALA A 25 17.28 -3.42 3.16
CA ALA A 25 16.37 -4.52 2.81
C ALA A 25 17.13 -5.81 2.53
N ASN A 26 18.19 -5.75 1.73
CA ASN A 26 19.03 -6.89 1.41
C ASN A 26 19.75 -7.47 2.64
N SER A 27 20.22 -6.63 3.55
CA SER A 27 20.87 -7.09 4.77
C SER A 27 19.90 -7.70 5.79
N THR A 28 18.68 -7.19 5.84
CA THR A 28 17.68 -7.57 6.85
C THR A 28 16.80 -8.73 6.38
N LEU A 29 16.43 -8.73 5.11
CA LEU A 29 15.48 -9.67 4.50
C LEU A 29 16.17 -10.62 3.51
N ALA A 30 17.47 -10.85 3.68
CA ALA A 30 18.28 -11.65 2.77
C ALA A 30 17.61 -13.01 2.44
N GLY A 31 17.44 -13.26 1.14
CA GLY A 31 16.83 -14.51 0.65
C GLY A 31 15.30 -14.53 0.58
N LEU A 32 14.63 -13.46 1.00
CA LEU A 32 13.18 -13.32 0.78
C LEU A 32 12.91 -12.51 -0.49
N PRO A 33 11.99 -12.94 -1.37
CA PRO A 33 11.55 -12.11 -2.48
C PRO A 33 10.75 -10.92 -1.93
N ILE A 34 11.05 -9.73 -2.44
CA ILE A 34 10.36 -8.51 -2.07
C ILE A 34 9.72 -7.93 -3.32
N PHE A 35 8.41 -7.68 -3.25
CA PHE A 35 7.63 -6.98 -4.28
C PHE A 35 7.29 -5.59 -3.77
N HIS A 36 7.58 -4.58 -4.58
CA HIS A 36 7.47 -3.19 -4.16
C HIS A 36 6.27 -2.52 -4.80
N THR A 37 5.58 -1.71 -4.00
CA THR A 37 4.61 -0.71 -4.43
C THR A 37 5.26 0.66 -4.23
N MET A 38 5.06 1.59 -5.13
CA MET A 38 5.54 2.96 -4.99
C MET A 38 4.59 3.76 -4.11
N GLY A 39 5.15 4.61 -3.24
CA GLY A 39 4.37 5.50 -2.37
C GLY A 39 4.59 6.98 -2.70
N ASN A 40 3.83 7.83 -2.03
CA ASN A 40 3.92 9.26 -2.31
C ASN A 40 5.26 9.87 -1.89
N HIS A 41 5.96 9.34 -0.89
CA HIS A 41 7.29 9.80 -0.51
C HIS A 41 8.42 9.30 -1.41
N ASP A 42 8.12 8.35 -2.31
CA ASP A 42 9.08 7.79 -3.26
C ASP A 42 9.15 8.59 -4.58
N ASN A 43 8.31 9.60 -4.74
CA ASN A 43 8.19 10.43 -5.92
C ASN A 43 9.07 11.68 -5.90
N ASN A 44 9.56 12.09 -7.07
CA ASN A 44 10.20 13.39 -7.26
C ASN A 44 9.15 14.49 -7.50
N TYR A 45 8.74 15.18 -6.45
CA TYR A 45 7.77 16.27 -6.53
C TYR A 45 8.25 17.52 -7.29
N LYS A 46 9.52 17.59 -7.69
CA LYS A 46 10.09 18.74 -8.39
C LYS A 46 9.97 18.64 -9.91
N THR A 47 9.11 17.75 -10.39
CA THR A 47 8.89 17.53 -11.81
C THR A 47 7.49 17.99 -12.24
N LEU A 48 7.30 18.20 -13.55
CA LEU A 48 6.02 18.63 -14.11
C LEU A 48 5.13 17.47 -14.56
N SER A 49 5.69 16.29 -14.70
CA SER A 49 4.99 15.08 -15.14
C SER A 49 5.16 13.96 -14.14
N ASP A 50 4.16 13.12 -14.05
CA ASP A 50 4.17 11.90 -13.25
C ASP A 50 5.30 10.97 -13.69
N TRP A 51 5.45 10.77 -14.98
CA TRP A 51 6.53 9.99 -15.57
C TRP A 51 7.94 10.40 -15.09
N ASP A 52 8.21 11.70 -15.02
CA ASP A 52 9.49 12.19 -14.51
C ASP A 52 9.59 12.05 -12.99
N ALA A 53 8.45 12.08 -12.28
CA ALA A 53 8.41 11.89 -10.83
C ALA A 53 8.79 10.46 -10.41
N GLU A 54 8.44 9.47 -11.23
CA GLU A 54 8.67 8.04 -10.99
C GLU A 54 10.07 7.57 -11.40
N LYS A 55 10.79 8.34 -12.19
CA LYS A 55 11.99 7.90 -12.90
C LYS A 55 13.04 7.27 -11.98
N ASP A 56 13.36 7.92 -10.88
CA ASP A 56 14.38 7.43 -9.95
C ASP A 56 13.95 6.14 -9.24
N TYR A 57 12.65 5.97 -8.99
CA TYR A 57 12.09 4.73 -8.47
C TYR A 57 12.23 3.61 -9.51
N VAL A 58 11.83 3.87 -10.75
CA VAL A 58 11.89 2.86 -11.83
C VAL A 58 13.32 2.42 -12.11
N GLU A 59 14.28 3.36 -12.07
CA GLU A 59 15.70 3.05 -12.28
C GLU A 59 16.31 2.24 -11.13
N ALA A 60 15.86 2.47 -9.89
CA ALA A 60 16.46 1.85 -8.72
C ALA A 60 15.76 0.57 -8.26
N ILE A 61 14.45 0.47 -8.41
CA ILE A 61 13.61 -0.57 -7.80
C ILE A 61 12.97 -1.46 -8.87
N CYS A 62 11.88 -1.00 -9.51
CA CYS A 62 11.11 -1.77 -10.48
C CYS A 62 10.08 -0.86 -11.19
N PRO A 63 9.33 -1.37 -12.19
CA PRO A 63 8.17 -0.66 -12.73
C PRO A 63 7.18 -0.28 -11.63
N THR A 64 6.46 0.84 -11.80
CA THR A 64 5.51 1.34 -10.81
C THR A 64 4.24 0.50 -10.73
N TYR A 65 3.85 -0.15 -11.84
CA TYR A 65 2.78 -1.15 -11.86
C TYR A 65 3.17 -2.38 -12.67
N TYR A 66 2.78 -3.55 -12.18
CA TYR A 66 3.09 -4.86 -12.79
C TYR A 66 2.21 -5.95 -12.18
N SER A 67 2.26 -7.16 -12.76
CA SER A 67 1.59 -8.34 -12.23
C SER A 67 2.49 -9.59 -12.26
N PHE A 68 2.16 -10.57 -11.45
CA PHE A 68 2.82 -11.85 -11.41
C PHE A 68 1.92 -12.92 -10.76
N ASN A 69 2.29 -14.18 -10.91
CA ASN A 69 1.56 -15.29 -10.29
C ASN A 69 2.46 -16.03 -9.31
N ILE A 70 1.89 -16.38 -8.15
CA ILE A 70 2.49 -17.35 -7.22
C ILE A 70 1.45 -18.42 -6.94
N GLY A 71 1.72 -19.63 -7.40
CA GLY A 71 0.73 -20.71 -7.37
C GLY A 71 -0.53 -20.34 -8.19
N SER A 72 -1.70 -20.43 -7.58
CA SER A 72 -2.97 -20.05 -8.19
C SER A 72 -3.36 -18.59 -7.97
N VAL A 73 -2.59 -17.83 -7.21
CA VAL A 73 -2.91 -16.42 -6.90
C VAL A 73 -2.32 -15.49 -7.95
N HIS A 74 -3.15 -14.61 -8.46
CA HIS A 74 -2.71 -13.51 -9.33
C HIS A 74 -2.46 -12.26 -8.50
N TYR A 75 -1.24 -11.74 -8.54
CA TYR A 75 -0.83 -10.54 -7.84
C TYR A 75 -0.74 -9.38 -8.82
N VAL A 76 -1.32 -8.26 -8.45
CA VAL A 76 -1.29 -7.02 -9.22
C VAL A 76 -0.75 -5.92 -8.31
N VAL A 77 0.26 -5.23 -8.75
CA VAL A 77 0.78 -4.01 -8.11
C VAL A 77 0.34 -2.84 -8.94
N LEU A 78 -0.27 -1.84 -8.31
CA LEU A 78 -0.77 -0.64 -8.96
C LEU A 78 -0.08 0.60 -8.38
N ASP A 79 0.06 1.61 -9.21
CA ASP A 79 0.48 2.93 -8.82
C ASP A 79 -0.74 3.85 -8.79
N ASP A 80 -1.09 4.30 -7.62
CA ASP A 80 -2.22 5.19 -7.40
C ASP A 80 -1.82 6.61 -6.99
N ILE A 81 -0.52 6.92 -7.06
CA ILE A 81 0.02 8.24 -6.75
C ILE A 81 0.40 8.98 -8.02
N ASN A 82 -0.40 9.95 -8.41
CA ASN A 82 -0.12 10.80 -9.57
C ASN A 82 0.49 12.14 -9.14
N CYS A 83 1.80 12.29 -9.37
CA CYS A 83 2.57 13.48 -9.05
C CYS A 83 2.75 14.37 -10.29
N SER A 84 1.85 15.31 -10.50
CA SER A 84 1.91 16.26 -11.62
C SER A 84 1.69 17.69 -11.16
N GLY A 85 2.18 18.65 -11.93
CA GLY A 85 1.87 20.06 -11.72
C GLY A 85 2.70 20.74 -10.63
N TYR A 86 4.00 20.45 -10.52
CA TYR A 86 4.91 21.23 -9.70
C TYR A 86 4.85 22.73 -10.06
N ASP A 87 4.66 23.58 -9.08
CA ASP A 87 4.45 25.03 -9.24
C ASP A 87 5.63 25.87 -8.72
N GLY A 88 6.76 25.27 -8.45
CA GLY A 88 7.94 25.97 -7.93
C GLY A 88 7.95 26.12 -6.41
N THR A 89 6.92 25.65 -5.72
CA THR A 89 6.86 25.67 -4.25
C THR A 89 7.45 24.39 -3.64
N THR A 90 7.53 24.34 -2.32
CA THR A 90 7.92 23.13 -1.58
C THR A 90 6.72 22.24 -1.26
N SER A 91 5.52 22.58 -1.76
CA SER A 91 4.32 21.78 -1.52
C SER A 91 4.34 20.50 -2.34
N ARG A 92 4.10 19.39 -1.69
CA ARG A 92 3.84 18.12 -2.38
C ARG A 92 2.49 18.22 -3.05
N LYS A 93 2.47 17.99 -4.36
CA LYS A 93 1.23 17.97 -5.14
C LYS A 93 1.11 16.62 -5.80
N TYR A 94 0.20 15.84 -5.29
CA TYR A 94 -0.19 14.57 -5.90
C TYR A 94 -1.69 14.37 -5.74
N ALA A 95 -2.25 13.56 -6.62
CA ALA A 95 -3.60 13.04 -6.52
C ALA A 95 -3.55 11.52 -6.34
N THR A 96 -4.53 10.97 -5.64
CA THR A 96 -4.70 9.52 -5.53
C THR A 96 -5.71 9.06 -6.57
N ASN A 97 -5.21 8.50 -7.66
CA ASN A 97 -6.02 7.97 -8.75
C ASN A 97 -5.18 7.07 -9.66
N LEU A 98 -5.82 6.12 -10.30
CA LEU A 98 -5.19 5.34 -11.36
C LEU A 98 -5.29 6.08 -12.69
N THR A 99 -4.24 6.01 -13.51
CA THR A 99 -4.29 6.56 -14.87
C THR A 99 -5.20 5.70 -15.76
N GLY A 100 -5.73 6.31 -16.82
CA GLY A 100 -6.54 5.57 -17.80
C GLY A 100 -5.74 4.47 -18.50
N GLU A 101 -4.46 4.68 -18.72
CA GLU A 101 -3.54 3.70 -19.30
C GLU A 101 -3.35 2.50 -18.39
N GLN A 102 -3.18 2.75 -17.09
CA GLN A 102 -3.05 1.68 -16.10
C GLN A 102 -4.35 0.86 -15.97
N ILE A 103 -5.52 1.49 -16.00
CA ILE A 103 -6.82 0.80 -16.03
C ILE A 103 -6.97 -0.06 -17.28
N MET A 104 -6.56 0.44 -18.44
CA MET A 104 -6.61 -0.35 -19.69
C MET A 104 -5.62 -1.53 -19.65
N TRP A 105 -4.43 -1.33 -19.10
CA TRP A 105 -3.46 -2.40 -18.89
C TRP A 105 -4.02 -3.47 -17.96
N LEU A 106 -4.55 -3.07 -16.79
CA LEU A 106 -5.16 -3.97 -15.82
C LEU A 106 -6.29 -4.80 -16.44
N SER A 107 -7.18 -4.16 -17.20
CA SER A 107 -8.29 -4.84 -17.87
C SER A 107 -7.80 -5.90 -18.87
N LYS A 108 -6.66 -5.71 -19.51
CA LYS A 108 -6.03 -6.70 -20.39
C LYS A 108 -5.35 -7.81 -19.60
N ASP A 109 -4.62 -7.45 -18.57
CA ASP A 109 -3.90 -8.39 -17.71
C ASP A 109 -4.85 -9.40 -17.06
N LEU A 110 -5.97 -8.93 -16.52
CA LEU A 110 -6.99 -9.76 -15.89
C LEU A 110 -7.70 -10.75 -16.84
N GLN A 111 -7.57 -10.58 -18.16
CA GLN A 111 -8.09 -11.56 -19.13
C GLN A 111 -7.31 -12.87 -19.10
N TYR A 112 -6.09 -12.86 -18.61
CA TYR A 112 -5.24 -14.05 -18.46
C TYR A 112 -5.36 -14.70 -17.09
N ALA A 113 -6.06 -14.07 -16.15
CA ALA A 113 -6.32 -14.62 -14.83
C ALA A 113 -7.63 -15.42 -14.79
N LEU A 114 -7.63 -16.59 -14.15
CA LEU A 114 -8.84 -17.38 -13.97
C LEU A 114 -9.75 -16.68 -12.95
N LYS A 115 -11.02 -16.47 -13.31
CA LYS A 115 -12.00 -15.80 -12.46
C LYS A 115 -12.23 -16.49 -11.11
N SER A 116 -11.98 -17.81 -11.05
CA SER A 116 -12.08 -18.62 -9.84
C SER A 116 -10.86 -18.57 -8.93
N ASN A 117 -9.77 -17.96 -9.38
CA ASN A 117 -8.55 -17.81 -8.58
C ASN A 117 -8.57 -16.50 -7.80
N PRO A 118 -8.00 -16.48 -6.58
CA PRO A 118 -7.85 -15.25 -5.83
C PRO A 118 -6.96 -14.24 -6.56
N VAL A 119 -7.32 -12.96 -6.44
CA VAL A 119 -6.50 -11.85 -6.89
C VAL A 119 -6.10 -11.02 -5.67
N VAL A 120 -4.83 -10.69 -5.56
CA VAL A 120 -4.29 -9.76 -4.56
C VAL A 120 -3.80 -8.52 -5.29
N VAL A 121 -4.38 -7.38 -4.96
CA VAL A 121 -4.05 -6.08 -5.56
C VAL A 121 -3.37 -5.23 -4.51
N THR A 122 -2.18 -4.74 -4.76
CA THR A 122 -1.48 -3.81 -3.88
C THR A 122 -1.42 -2.42 -4.51
N SER A 123 -1.64 -1.40 -3.71
CA SER A 123 -1.34 0.00 -4.03
C SER A 123 -0.90 0.73 -2.76
N HIS A 124 -0.48 1.97 -2.89
CA HIS A 124 -0.05 2.74 -1.72
C HIS A 124 -1.25 3.26 -0.93
N SER A 125 -2.12 4.03 -1.55
CA SER A 125 -3.29 4.61 -0.90
C SER A 125 -4.49 3.66 -0.92
N PRO A 126 -5.33 3.64 0.12
CA PRO A 126 -6.52 2.80 0.12
C PRO A 126 -7.54 3.27 -0.93
N PHE A 127 -8.16 2.30 -1.60
CA PHE A 127 -9.23 2.55 -2.55
C PHE A 127 -10.55 2.91 -1.85
N PHE A 128 -10.75 2.36 -0.65
CA PHE A 128 -11.92 2.61 0.17
C PHE A 128 -11.52 3.04 1.58
N LYS A 129 -12.34 3.90 2.18
CA LYS A 129 -12.22 4.28 3.58
C LYS A 129 -12.72 3.17 4.49
N ASP A 130 -12.49 3.31 5.79
CA ASP A 130 -12.94 2.37 6.83
C ASP A 130 -14.46 2.14 6.86
N ASP A 131 -15.25 3.11 6.37
CA ASP A 131 -16.70 3.02 6.22
C ASP A 131 -17.15 2.38 4.89
N GLY A 132 -16.20 1.97 4.03
CA GLY A 132 -16.45 1.38 2.72
C GLY A 132 -16.77 2.38 1.61
N THR A 133 -16.71 3.69 1.87
CA THR A 133 -16.89 4.69 0.82
C THR A 133 -15.63 4.85 -0.03
N PRO A 134 -15.75 5.19 -1.33
CA PRO A 134 -14.59 5.40 -2.20
C PRO A 134 -13.65 6.48 -1.66
N ASN A 135 -12.35 6.19 -1.65
CA ASN A 135 -11.29 7.11 -1.27
C ASN A 135 -10.52 7.63 -2.51
N VAL A 136 -10.23 6.75 -3.45
CA VAL A 136 -9.59 7.09 -4.73
C VAL A 136 -10.64 7.52 -5.74
N THR A 137 -10.36 8.55 -6.52
CA THR A 137 -11.35 9.18 -7.42
C THR A 137 -12.02 8.20 -8.37
N ASN A 138 -11.30 7.20 -8.85
CA ASN A 138 -11.81 6.21 -9.81
C ASN A 138 -11.91 4.79 -9.23
N ALA A 139 -12.11 4.66 -7.92
CA ALA A 139 -12.25 3.36 -7.24
C ALA A 139 -13.35 2.48 -7.86
N SER A 140 -14.49 3.05 -8.27
CA SER A 140 -15.57 2.31 -8.92
C SER A 140 -15.16 1.73 -10.28
N THR A 141 -14.37 2.46 -11.05
CA THR A 141 -13.81 1.98 -12.32
C THR A 141 -12.83 0.85 -12.09
N LEU A 142 -11.98 0.97 -11.07
CA LEU A 142 -11.08 -0.11 -10.66
C LEU A 142 -11.86 -1.38 -10.31
N VAL A 143 -12.87 -1.27 -9.45
CA VAL A 143 -13.68 -2.43 -9.03
C VAL A 143 -14.34 -3.11 -10.22
N SER A 144 -14.81 -2.35 -11.22
CA SER A 144 -15.43 -2.93 -12.43
C SER A 144 -14.46 -3.80 -13.26
N CYS A 145 -13.15 -3.57 -13.17
CA CYS A 145 -12.15 -4.43 -13.83
C CYS A 145 -12.17 -5.87 -13.29
N PHE A 146 -12.56 -6.05 -12.04
CA PHE A 146 -12.60 -7.35 -11.37
C PHE A 146 -13.97 -8.05 -11.46
N GLU A 147 -14.89 -7.56 -12.28
CA GLU A 147 -16.19 -8.19 -12.41
C GLU A 147 -16.08 -9.67 -12.81
N GLY A 148 -16.80 -10.51 -12.07
CA GLY A 148 -16.82 -11.95 -12.24
C GLY A 148 -15.68 -12.70 -11.53
N PHE A 149 -14.74 -12.04 -10.88
CA PHE A 149 -13.79 -12.71 -9.98
C PHE A 149 -14.49 -13.12 -8.68
N GLU A 150 -14.18 -14.33 -8.19
CA GLU A 150 -14.79 -14.87 -6.98
C GLU A 150 -14.22 -14.20 -5.71
N THR A 151 -12.96 -13.79 -5.74
CA THR A 151 -12.29 -13.22 -4.56
C THR A 151 -11.20 -12.23 -4.97
N VAL A 152 -11.28 -11.00 -4.47
CA VAL A 152 -10.27 -9.95 -4.68
C VAL A 152 -9.92 -9.32 -3.35
N HIS A 153 -8.63 -9.24 -3.03
CA HIS A 153 -8.12 -8.58 -1.85
C HIS A 153 -7.26 -7.37 -2.26
N PHE A 154 -7.68 -6.20 -1.88
CA PHE A 154 -6.88 -4.98 -1.96
C PHE A 154 -6.04 -4.87 -0.68
N VAL A 155 -4.75 -4.62 -0.82
CA VAL A 155 -3.81 -4.46 0.31
C VAL A 155 -3.12 -3.11 0.15
N THR A 156 -3.36 -2.23 1.09
CA THR A 156 -3.01 -0.80 0.98
C THR A 156 -2.39 -0.27 2.27
N GLY A 157 -1.88 0.94 2.25
CA GLY A 157 -1.21 1.60 3.38
C GLY A 157 -1.53 3.09 3.47
N HIS A 158 -0.53 3.96 3.48
CA HIS A 158 -0.62 5.43 3.40
C HIS A 158 -1.25 6.12 4.60
N THR A 159 -2.36 5.63 5.11
CA THR A 159 -3.10 6.29 6.21
C THR A 159 -2.45 6.13 7.57
N HIS A 160 -1.51 5.18 7.69
CA HIS A 160 -0.87 4.77 8.94
C HIS A 160 -1.86 4.20 9.98
N GLU A 161 -3.02 3.76 9.54
CA GLU A 161 -4.06 3.11 10.35
C GLU A 161 -4.31 1.69 9.85
N CYS A 162 -4.69 0.78 10.75
CA CYS A 162 -5.09 -0.57 10.39
C CYS A 162 -6.61 -0.67 10.36
N TYR A 163 -7.17 -1.00 9.22
CA TYR A 163 -8.58 -1.36 9.12
C TYR A 163 -8.82 -2.37 8.00
N ASN A 164 -9.97 -3.01 8.05
CA ASN A 164 -10.43 -3.90 7.00
C ASN A 164 -11.81 -3.48 6.56
N VAL A 165 -12.05 -3.50 5.26
CA VAL A 165 -13.37 -3.30 4.67
C VAL A 165 -13.79 -4.63 4.05
N ASP A 166 -14.79 -5.24 4.68
CA ASP A 166 -15.31 -6.53 4.24
C ASP A 166 -16.53 -6.31 3.33
N LYS A 167 -16.76 -7.27 2.43
CA LYS A 167 -17.97 -7.33 1.63
C LYS A 167 -18.19 -6.17 0.66
N LEU A 168 -17.14 -5.55 0.20
CA LEU A 168 -17.25 -4.66 -0.95
C LEU A 168 -17.90 -5.42 -2.12
N SER A 169 -18.76 -4.75 -2.87
CA SER A 169 -19.41 -5.32 -4.06
C SER A 169 -20.08 -6.69 -3.83
N GLY A 170 -20.88 -6.80 -2.76
CA GLY A 170 -21.66 -8.03 -2.49
C GLY A 170 -20.89 -9.16 -1.82
N GLY A 171 -19.69 -8.90 -1.30
CA GLY A 171 -18.92 -9.86 -0.52
C GLY A 171 -17.82 -10.59 -1.26
N HIS A 172 -17.48 -10.13 -2.47
CA HIS A 172 -16.38 -10.71 -3.26
C HIS A 172 -15.07 -9.96 -3.08
N TYR A 173 -15.09 -8.73 -2.59
CA TYR A 173 -13.93 -7.86 -2.49
C TYR A 173 -13.71 -7.42 -1.05
N PHE A 174 -12.43 -7.35 -0.70
CA PHE A 174 -11.97 -6.99 0.65
C PHE A 174 -10.87 -5.95 0.51
N GLU A 175 -10.80 -5.00 1.41
CA GLU A 175 -9.64 -4.13 1.53
C GLU A 175 -8.99 -4.27 2.90
N HIS A 176 -7.67 -4.33 2.90
CA HIS A 176 -6.82 -4.45 4.07
C HIS A 176 -5.85 -3.28 4.06
N ASN A 177 -6.17 -2.24 4.80
CA ASN A 177 -5.25 -1.13 5.00
C ASN A 177 -4.31 -1.44 6.15
N ALA A 178 -3.02 -1.46 5.88
CA ALA A 178 -1.99 -1.79 6.84
C ALA A 178 -1.40 -0.53 7.48
N GLY A 179 -1.20 -0.56 8.78
CA GLY A 179 -0.55 0.51 9.51
C GLY A 179 0.93 0.65 9.18
N ALA A 180 1.52 1.80 9.50
CA ALA A 180 2.92 2.09 9.24
C ALA A 180 3.86 1.30 10.16
N VAL A 181 4.80 0.56 9.58
CA VAL A 181 5.84 -0.15 10.33
C VAL A 181 6.78 0.80 11.07
N CYS A 182 6.97 2.00 10.52
CA CYS A 182 7.89 3.01 11.08
C CYS A 182 7.33 3.77 12.28
N ALA A 183 6.08 3.56 12.64
CA ALA A 183 5.41 4.25 13.76
C ALA A 183 5.44 5.80 13.67
N THR A 184 5.56 6.34 12.45
CA THR A 184 5.63 7.78 12.20
C THR A 184 4.25 8.32 11.80
N TRP A 185 4.01 9.61 12.06
CA TRP A 185 2.73 10.29 11.79
C TRP A 185 1.53 9.72 12.53
N TRP A 186 1.77 8.96 13.57
CA TRP A 186 0.69 8.55 14.45
C TRP A 186 0.26 9.73 15.32
N LEU A 187 -0.94 10.19 15.09
CA LEU A 187 -1.51 11.37 15.76
C LEU A 187 -1.99 11.10 17.18
N THR A 188 -1.60 9.98 17.75
CA THR A 188 -1.94 9.66 19.14
C THR A 188 -1.13 10.51 20.11
N GLY A 189 -1.81 11.02 21.11
CA GLY A 189 -1.22 11.89 22.13
C GLY A 189 -0.01 11.26 22.82
N LYS A 190 0.89 12.12 23.25
CA LYS A 190 2.14 11.79 23.96
C LYS A 190 1.93 11.29 25.40
N ASP A 191 0.78 10.75 25.72
CA ASP A 191 0.36 10.51 27.10
C ASP A 191 1.17 9.40 27.80
N TYR A 192 1.94 8.61 27.03
CA TYR A 192 2.77 7.55 27.60
C TYR A 192 4.16 7.51 26.95
N PRO A 193 5.23 7.88 27.66
CA PRO A 193 6.59 7.81 27.14
C PRO A 193 6.98 6.41 26.67
N GLY A 194 7.51 6.33 25.47
CA GLY A 194 7.95 5.07 24.87
C GLY A 194 6.83 4.22 24.26
N LEU A 195 5.61 4.74 24.18
CA LEU A 195 4.49 4.07 23.56
C LEU A 195 4.03 4.83 22.31
N TYR A 196 4.27 4.27 21.16
CA TYR A 196 3.81 4.79 19.88
C TYR A 196 2.61 3.95 19.41
N LEU A 197 1.46 4.57 19.26
CA LEU A 197 0.22 3.94 18.81
C LEU A 197 -0.37 4.72 17.66
N SER A 198 -0.91 4.00 16.68
CA SER A 198 -1.77 4.57 15.66
C SER A 198 -3.10 5.06 16.26
N ARG A 199 -3.87 5.83 15.51
CA ARG A 199 -5.20 6.32 15.90
C ARG A 199 -6.20 5.19 16.17
N ASP A 200 -6.02 4.06 15.51
CA ASP A 200 -6.79 2.83 15.71
C ASP A 200 -6.30 1.98 16.90
N GLY A 201 -5.27 2.43 17.61
CA GLY A 201 -4.67 1.73 18.73
C GLY A 201 -3.65 0.65 18.33
N SER A 202 -3.38 0.44 17.06
CA SER A 202 -2.35 -0.50 16.62
C SER A 202 -0.95 -0.02 16.98
N THR A 203 -0.06 -0.96 17.24
CA THR A 203 1.38 -0.71 17.41
C THR A 203 2.10 -0.91 16.09
N GLY A 204 3.38 -0.54 15.99
CA GLY A 204 4.20 -0.85 14.81
C GLY A 204 4.20 -2.35 14.51
N GLY A 205 3.95 -2.70 13.25
CA GLY A 205 3.83 -4.10 12.86
C GLY A 205 3.58 -4.29 11.38
N TYR A 206 3.11 -5.46 11.03
CA TYR A 206 2.83 -5.87 9.66
C TYR A 206 1.69 -6.88 9.59
N THR A 207 1.07 -6.99 8.44
CA THR A 207 0.02 -7.97 8.19
C THR A 207 0.63 -9.27 7.63
N ILE A 208 0.24 -10.40 8.20
CA ILE A 208 0.54 -11.73 7.68
C ILE A 208 -0.69 -12.22 6.93
N MET A 209 -0.54 -12.46 5.63
CA MET A 209 -1.58 -13.10 4.81
C MET A 209 -1.16 -14.55 4.52
N LYS A 210 -2.03 -15.49 4.84
CA LYS A 210 -1.84 -16.91 4.55
C LYS A 210 -2.83 -17.34 3.50
N ILE A 211 -2.33 -17.85 2.39
CA ILE A 211 -3.14 -18.28 1.25
C ILE A 211 -2.96 -19.79 1.07
N ASN A 212 -4.08 -20.51 1.05
CA ASN A 212 -4.13 -21.96 0.79
C ASN A 212 -5.22 -22.24 -0.25
N GLY A 213 -4.81 -22.40 -1.51
CA GLY A 213 -5.75 -22.50 -2.62
C GLY A 213 -6.56 -21.20 -2.77
N LYS A 214 -7.88 -21.27 -2.52
CA LYS A 214 -8.79 -20.11 -2.56
C LYS A 214 -9.01 -19.46 -1.19
N GLU A 215 -8.59 -20.12 -0.13
CA GLU A 215 -8.77 -19.60 1.23
C GLU A 215 -7.67 -18.61 1.57
N MET A 216 -8.06 -17.44 2.03
CA MET A 216 -7.18 -16.38 2.50
C MET A 216 -7.51 -16.05 3.94
N ASN A 217 -6.49 -16.02 4.79
CA ASN A 217 -6.58 -15.60 6.17
C ASN A 217 -5.51 -14.53 6.42
N TRP A 218 -5.86 -13.51 7.17
CA TRP A 218 -4.95 -12.43 7.49
C TRP A 218 -4.96 -12.13 8.98
N GLN A 219 -3.83 -11.66 9.47
CA GLN A 219 -3.67 -11.29 10.86
C GLN A 219 -2.58 -10.21 10.97
N TYR A 220 -2.87 -9.18 11.77
CA TYR A 220 -1.85 -8.20 12.12
C TYR A 220 -0.86 -8.79 13.12
N LYS A 221 0.41 -8.46 12.98
CA LYS A 221 1.50 -8.89 13.85
C LYS A 221 2.27 -7.69 14.35
N SER A 222 2.07 -7.34 15.61
CA SER A 222 2.87 -6.32 16.28
C SER A 222 4.33 -6.73 16.39
N THR A 223 5.25 -5.83 16.02
CA THR A 223 6.68 -6.07 16.13
C THR A 223 7.09 -6.35 17.57
N SER A 224 7.87 -7.41 17.78
CA SER A 224 8.40 -7.86 19.08
C SER A 224 7.31 -8.18 20.14
N LYS A 225 6.07 -8.39 19.73
CA LYS A 225 4.97 -8.79 20.62
C LYS A 225 4.42 -10.15 20.25
N ASP A 226 3.65 -10.74 21.14
CA ASP A 226 2.88 -11.96 20.84
C ASP A 226 1.88 -11.72 19.70
N ILE A 227 1.54 -12.78 18.97
CA ILE A 227 0.61 -12.73 17.83
C ILE A 227 -0.78 -12.23 18.24
N ASN A 228 -1.19 -12.43 19.47
CA ASN A 228 -2.48 -12.00 20.00
C ASN A 228 -2.48 -10.52 20.44
N HIS A 229 -1.33 -9.86 20.46
CA HIS A 229 -1.23 -8.45 20.77
C HIS A 229 -1.51 -7.61 19.52
N GLN A 230 -2.76 -7.22 19.33
CA GLN A 230 -3.23 -6.55 18.11
C GLN A 230 -3.29 -5.03 18.26
N PHE A 231 -3.89 -4.54 19.34
CA PHE A 231 -4.11 -3.11 19.62
C PHE A 231 -4.19 -2.85 21.11
N ARG A 232 -4.20 -1.58 21.47
CA ARG A 232 -4.46 -1.10 22.84
C ARG A 232 -5.63 -0.15 22.83
N SER A 233 -6.47 -0.25 23.87
CA SER A 233 -7.54 0.71 24.15
C SER A 233 -7.28 1.45 25.46
N TYR A 234 -7.72 2.68 25.54
CA TYR A 234 -7.67 3.50 26.74
C TYR A 234 -9.06 4.06 27.02
N ASP A 235 -9.56 3.82 28.22
CA ASP A 235 -10.75 4.48 28.72
C ASP A 235 -10.33 5.75 29.48
N ARG A 236 -10.91 6.88 29.11
CA ARG A 236 -10.89 8.07 29.92
C ARG A 236 -12.14 8.08 30.78
N ASN A 237 -11.98 7.87 32.11
CA ASN A 237 -13.00 8.15 33.07
C ASN A 237 -13.08 9.64 33.36
#